data_509dc163b542e67df3895af4e4a33679
#
_entry.id   509dc163b542e67df3895af4e4a33679
#
_cell.length_a   1.000
_cell.length_b   1.000
_cell.length_c   1.000
_cell.angle_alpha   90.00
_cell.angle_beta   90.00
_cell.angle_gamma   90.00
#
_symmetry.space_group_name_H-M   'P 1'
#
loop_
_entity.id
_entity.type
_entity.pdbx_description
1 polymer ?
#
loop_
_entity_poly.entity_id
_entity_poly.type
_entity_poly.pdbx_seq_one_letter_code
_entity_poly.pdbx_strand_id
1 'polypeptide(L)'
;YYAAISVLAEVGGNIFNFFRLRKFINFHNFRWRDLDLMRHFRPALKIFMLNIIISIYVNLDTVMLGFIRNETLVGYYDASVRITKAILGIVQALGTVLLPRFASLANNNQMQEFKALADKSISFIIGTSLPLMVGMIFMAPSLIFLFCGPLFAPSILAMQIMSPIILFIAISGMLGMRILYALGKENIVIYSTVIGAVINFLLNCFLIPSYGHYGAGIATSIAEFMVTIVMIILGWKYYSIHFFSKQNVTYYLATGTIILLLLFLLALFGDGNLFFILGILMSVIVYISILYWRKDVFIIQMKTLLINKIWK
;
A
#
# COMPACT_ATOMS: atom_id res chain seq x y z
N TYR A 1 -23.90 12.00 10.55
CA TYR A 1 -24.31 10.72 9.95
C TYR A 1 -23.08 9.83 9.64
N TYR A 2 -22.04 10.34 8.96
CA TYR A 2 -20.85 9.55 8.57
C TYR A 2 -20.10 8.94 9.77
N ALA A 3 -19.84 9.74 10.82
CA ALA A 3 -19.20 9.25 12.05
C ALA A 3 -20.04 8.17 12.75
N ALA A 4 -21.36 8.32 12.76
CA ALA A 4 -22.26 7.32 13.34
C ALA A 4 -22.22 5.98 12.58
N ILE A 5 -22.18 6.02 11.24
CA ILE A 5 -22.08 4.81 10.41
C ILE A 5 -20.74 4.11 10.65
N SER A 6 -19.63 4.84 10.74
CA SER A 6 -18.31 4.28 11.03
C SER A 6 -18.27 3.60 12.40
N VAL A 7 -18.80 4.25 13.44
CA VAL A 7 -18.89 3.67 14.78
C VAL A 7 -19.78 2.42 14.79
N LEU A 8 -20.93 2.45 14.12
CA LEU A 8 -21.83 1.29 14.02
C LEU A 8 -21.18 0.11 13.28
N ALA A 9 -20.39 0.38 12.24
CA ALA A 9 -19.66 -0.67 11.52
C ALA A 9 -18.58 -1.34 12.40
N GLU A 10 -17.81 -0.55 13.17
CA GLU A 10 -16.81 -1.08 14.08
C GLU A 10 -17.44 -1.85 15.26
N VAL A 11 -18.45 -1.29 15.87
CA VAL A 11 -19.20 -1.94 16.98
C VAL A 11 -19.85 -3.23 16.48
N GLY A 12 -20.49 -3.20 15.30
CA GLY A 12 -21.10 -4.40 14.69
C GLY A 12 -20.08 -5.50 14.41
N GLY A 13 -18.90 -5.14 13.88
CA GLY A 13 -17.78 -6.07 13.66
C GLY A 13 -17.30 -6.69 14.98
N ASN A 14 -17.13 -5.90 16.02
CA ASN A 14 -16.71 -6.39 17.33
C ASN A 14 -17.77 -7.28 18.01
N ILE A 15 -19.04 -6.95 17.88
CA ILE A 15 -20.16 -7.79 18.36
C ILE A 15 -20.15 -9.14 17.63
N PHE A 16 -19.99 -9.13 16.32
CA PHE A 16 -19.91 -10.37 15.54
C PHE A 16 -18.72 -11.24 15.95
N ASN A 17 -17.55 -10.65 16.17
CA ASN A 17 -16.38 -11.34 16.70
C ASN A 17 -16.62 -11.91 18.09
N PHE A 18 -17.30 -11.18 18.97
CA PHE A 18 -17.69 -11.66 20.31
C PHE A 18 -18.59 -12.90 20.26
N PHE A 19 -19.58 -12.92 19.35
CA PHE A 19 -20.42 -14.12 19.16
C PHE A 19 -19.63 -15.30 18.64
N ARG A 20 -18.62 -15.07 17.78
CA ARG A 20 -17.73 -16.13 17.31
C ARG A 20 -16.81 -16.69 18.37
N LEU A 21 -16.39 -15.88 19.35
CA LEU A 21 -15.59 -16.29 20.50
C LEU A 21 -16.29 -17.33 21.37
N ARG A 22 -17.64 -17.35 21.42
CA ARG A 22 -18.42 -18.38 22.12
C ARG A 22 -18.10 -19.82 21.68
N LYS A 23 -17.62 -20.00 20.44
CA LYS A 23 -17.18 -21.31 19.94
C LYS A 23 -15.87 -21.80 20.55
N PHE A 24 -15.04 -20.90 21.06
CA PHE A 24 -13.67 -21.17 21.53
C PHE A 24 -13.54 -21.03 23.05
N ILE A 25 -14.44 -20.32 23.70
CA ILE A 25 -14.37 -20.03 25.14
C ILE A 25 -15.61 -20.63 25.82
N ASN A 26 -15.37 -21.47 26.83
CA ASN A 26 -16.42 -22.06 27.66
C ASN A 26 -16.75 -21.09 28.80
N PHE A 27 -17.76 -20.26 28.60
CA PHE A 27 -18.17 -19.22 29.56
C PHE A 27 -18.75 -19.77 30.87
N HIS A 28 -19.08 -21.05 30.95
CA HIS A 28 -19.68 -21.66 32.15
C HIS A 28 -18.70 -21.77 33.33
N ASN A 29 -17.39 -21.83 33.06
CA ASN A 29 -16.34 -21.90 34.09
C ASN A 29 -15.56 -20.58 34.25
N PHE A 30 -16.08 -19.48 33.72
CA PHE A 30 -15.40 -18.20 33.74
C PHE A 30 -15.58 -17.50 35.08
N ARG A 31 -14.50 -17.32 35.83
CA ARG A 31 -14.47 -16.55 37.07
C ARG A 31 -13.66 -15.28 36.86
N TRP A 32 -14.28 -14.12 37.07
CA TRP A 32 -13.62 -12.82 36.97
C TRP A 32 -12.40 -12.69 37.88
N ARG A 33 -12.37 -13.46 38.96
CA ARG A 33 -11.30 -13.47 39.95
C ARG A 33 -10.02 -14.16 39.47
N ASP A 34 -10.12 -15.02 38.46
CA ASP A 34 -8.98 -15.77 37.89
C ASP A 34 -8.30 -15.01 36.76
N LEU A 35 -8.82 -13.80 36.43
CA LEU A 35 -8.22 -12.93 35.41
C LEU A 35 -7.06 -12.14 36.02
N ASP A 36 -5.85 -12.50 35.67
CA ASP A 36 -4.65 -11.70 35.95
C ASP A 36 -4.54 -10.54 34.95
N LEU A 37 -5.42 -9.55 35.14
CA LEU A 37 -5.49 -8.37 34.26
C LEU A 37 -4.18 -7.61 34.22
N MET A 38 -3.44 -7.54 35.34
CA MET A 38 -2.15 -6.85 35.42
C MET A 38 -1.07 -7.50 34.57
N ARG A 39 -1.10 -8.80 34.42
CA ARG A 39 -0.18 -9.54 33.53
C ARG A 39 -0.34 -9.12 32.08
N HIS A 40 -1.55 -8.84 31.64
CA HIS A 40 -1.87 -8.44 30.26
C HIS A 40 -1.83 -6.91 30.05
N PHE A 41 -1.91 -6.13 31.11
CA PHE A 41 -1.96 -4.67 31.02
C PHE A 41 -0.67 -4.07 30.43
N ARG A 42 0.52 -4.52 30.92
CA ARG A 42 1.80 -4.01 30.41
C ARG A 42 2.03 -4.31 28.93
N PRO A 43 1.82 -5.55 28.41
CA PRO A 43 1.89 -5.83 26.97
C PRO A 43 0.86 -5.02 26.17
N ALA A 44 -0.38 -4.95 26.65
CA ALA A 44 -1.45 -4.17 25.99
C ALA A 44 -1.11 -2.68 25.91
N LEU A 45 -0.55 -2.11 26.98
CA LEU A 45 -0.10 -0.71 26.98
C LEU A 45 1.01 -0.45 25.97
N LYS A 46 1.96 -1.37 25.82
CA LYS A 46 3.02 -1.27 24.79
C LYS A 46 2.42 -1.24 23.38
N ILE A 47 1.49 -2.14 23.09
CA ILE A 47 0.81 -2.21 21.80
C ILE A 47 -0.02 -0.93 21.57
N PHE A 48 -0.72 -0.45 22.59
CA PHE A 48 -1.50 0.79 22.54
C PHE A 48 -0.62 2.01 22.23
N MET A 49 0.52 2.14 22.93
CA MET A 49 1.47 3.22 22.68
C MET A 49 2.06 3.16 21.27
N LEU A 50 2.38 1.97 20.77
CA LEU A 50 2.82 1.79 19.38
C LEU A 50 1.75 2.22 18.38
N ASN A 51 0.49 1.85 18.62
CA ASN A 51 -0.63 2.27 17.76
C ASN A 51 -0.85 3.79 17.78
N ILE A 52 -0.69 4.44 18.94
CA ILE A 52 -0.73 5.91 19.03
C ILE A 52 0.38 6.52 18.17
N ILE A 53 1.62 6.07 18.31
CA ILE A 53 2.75 6.59 17.54
C ILE A 53 2.50 6.42 16.03
N ILE A 54 2.05 5.25 15.61
CA ILE A 54 1.71 4.99 14.21
C ILE A 54 0.55 5.88 13.75
N SER A 55 -0.49 6.04 14.58
CA SER A 55 -1.65 6.88 14.25
C SER A 55 -1.27 8.36 14.10
N ILE A 56 -0.41 8.87 14.99
CA ILE A 56 0.13 10.22 14.87
C ILE A 56 0.90 10.36 13.56
N TYR A 57 1.81 9.44 13.27
CA TYR A 57 2.61 9.46 12.03
C TYR A 57 1.73 9.46 10.78
N VAL A 58 0.76 8.54 10.71
CA VAL A 58 -0.11 8.36 9.52
C VAL A 58 -1.03 9.56 9.27
N ASN A 59 -1.39 10.31 10.33
CA ASN A 59 -2.29 11.45 10.23
C ASN A 59 -1.60 12.82 10.41
N LEU A 60 -0.27 12.82 10.55
CA LEU A 60 0.51 14.03 10.81
C LEU A 60 0.29 15.10 9.75
N ASP A 61 0.29 14.70 8.48
CA ASP A 61 0.08 15.60 7.33
C ASP A 61 -1.28 16.31 7.43
N THR A 62 -2.34 15.55 7.71
CA THR A 62 -3.72 16.06 7.84
C THR A 62 -3.84 17.03 9.00
N VAL A 63 -3.23 16.68 10.16
CA VAL A 63 -3.20 17.53 11.35
C VAL A 63 -2.44 18.83 11.10
N MET A 64 -1.22 18.73 10.55
CA MET A 64 -0.41 19.90 10.22
C MET A 64 -1.09 20.81 9.19
N LEU A 65 -1.71 20.20 8.15
CA LEU A 65 -2.45 20.95 7.14
C LEU A 65 -3.63 21.72 7.74
N GLY A 66 -4.38 21.11 8.66
CA GLY A 66 -5.49 21.73 9.37
C GLY A 66 -5.06 22.92 10.24
N PHE A 67 -3.95 22.77 10.98
CA PHE A 67 -3.41 23.84 11.82
C PHE A 67 -2.75 24.98 11.05
N ILE A 68 -2.02 24.66 9.98
CA ILE A 68 -1.22 25.67 9.22
C ILE A 68 -2.09 26.40 8.18
N ARG A 69 -3.11 25.73 7.62
CA ARG A 69 -3.93 26.26 6.56
C ARG A 69 -5.42 26.30 6.93
N ASN A 70 -6.23 25.38 6.45
CA ASN A 70 -7.66 25.35 6.70
C ASN A 70 -8.27 23.95 6.40
N GLU A 71 -9.51 23.74 6.84
CA GLU A 71 -10.24 22.49 6.67
C GLU A 71 -10.54 22.14 5.20
N THR A 72 -10.72 23.12 4.34
CA THR A 72 -10.98 22.88 2.90
C THR A 72 -9.81 22.16 2.24
N LEU A 73 -8.56 22.59 2.52
CA LEU A 73 -7.36 21.96 1.99
C LEU A 73 -7.14 20.56 2.60
N VAL A 74 -7.53 20.37 3.85
CA VAL A 74 -7.58 19.03 4.48
C VAL A 74 -8.52 18.12 3.69
N GLY A 75 -9.72 18.61 3.34
CA GLY A 75 -10.67 17.85 2.52
C GLY A 75 -10.10 17.42 1.17
N TYR A 76 -9.39 18.31 0.47
CA TYR A 76 -8.74 17.98 -0.81
C TYR A 76 -7.61 16.97 -0.65
N TYR A 77 -6.81 17.10 0.40
CA TYR A 77 -5.75 16.14 0.72
C TYR A 77 -6.32 14.76 1.03
N ASP A 78 -7.30 14.69 1.93
CA ASP A 78 -7.93 13.44 2.36
C ASP A 78 -8.60 12.68 1.20
N ALA A 79 -9.24 13.39 0.27
CA ALA A 79 -9.80 12.79 -0.94
C ALA A 79 -8.73 12.04 -1.75
N SER A 80 -7.57 12.69 -1.97
CA SER A 80 -6.42 12.10 -2.67
C SER A 80 -5.86 10.90 -1.93
N VAL A 81 -5.65 11.02 -0.61
CA VAL A 81 -5.10 9.97 0.26
C VAL A 81 -6.00 8.73 0.29
N ARG A 82 -7.32 8.90 0.39
CA ARG A 82 -8.28 7.78 0.47
C ARG A 82 -8.27 6.94 -0.80
N ILE A 83 -8.28 7.57 -1.97
CA ILE A 83 -8.24 6.86 -3.25
C ILE A 83 -6.88 6.16 -3.41
N THR A 84 -5.77 6.84 -3.09
CA THR A 84 -4.42 6.26 -3.13
C THR A 84 -4.30 5.05 -2.22
N LYS A 85 -4.81 5.12 -0.99
CA LYS A 85 -4.81 4.01 -0.04
C LYS A 85 -5.68 2.84 -0.49
N ALA A 86 -6.82 3.11 -1.15
CA ALA A 86 -7.68 2.07 -1.70
C ALA A 86 -6.95 1.26 -2.79
N ILE A 87 -6.27 1.95 -3.72
CA ILE A 87 -5.47 1.31 -4.77
C ILE A 87 -4.28 0.54 -4.17
N LEU A 88 -3.58 1.14 -3.21
CA LEU A 88 -2.47 0.49 -2.50
C LEU A 88 -2.93 -0.78 -1.77
N GLY A 89 -4.14 -0.79 -1.22
CA GLY A 89 -4.76 -1.94 -0.56
C GLY A 89 -4.81 -3.18 -1.46
N ILE A 90 -5.04 -3.00 -2.76
CA ILE A 90 -5.05 -4.09 -3.75
C ILE A 90 -3.66 -4.76 -3.82
N VAL A 91 -2.60 -3.95 -3.87
CA VAL A 91 -1.22 -4.45 -3.95
C VAL A 91 -0.81 -5.14 -2.64
N GLN A 92 -1.21 -4.56 -1.49
CA GLN A 92 -0.83 -5.07 -0.17
C GLN A 92 -1.56 -6.35 0.22
N ALA A 93 -2.76 -6.60 -0.30
CA ALA A 93 -3.57 -7.78 0.02
C ALA A 93 -2.80 -9.10 -0.20
N LEU A 94 -1.98 -9.16 -1.25
CA LEU A 94 -1.15 -10.33 -1.55
C LEU A 94 -0.01 -10.54 -0.54
N GLY A 95 0.51 -9.47 0.04
CA GLY A 95 1.60 -9.56 1.01
C GLY A 95 1.18 -10.21 2.34
N THR A 96 -0.09 -10.11 2.73
CA THR A 96 -0.57 -10.67 4.01
C THR A 96 -0.53 -12.20 4.04
N VAL A 97 -0.75 -12.84 2.91
CA VAL A 97 -0.74 -14.31 2.77
C VAL A 97 0.71 -14.87 2.80
N LEU A 98 1.71 -14.06 2.46
CA LEU A 98 3.09 -14.53 2.32
C LEU A 98 3.87 -14.53 3.64
N LEU A 99 3.50 -13.72 4.63
CA LEU A 99 4.23 -13.61 5.89
C LEU A 99 4.42 -14.95 6.63
N PRO A 100 3.39 -15.80 6.81
CA PRO A 100 3.56 -17.10 7.47
C PRO A 100 4.54 -18.00 6.72
N ARG A 101 4.53 -17.94 5.38
CA ARG A 101 5.42 -18.75 4.54
C ARG A 101 6.88 -18.28 4.67
N PHE A 102 7.12 -16.98 4.66
CA PHE A 102 8.45 -16.42 4.92
C PHE A 102 8.97 -16.83 6.30
N ALA A 103 8.14 -16.70 7.35
CA ALA A 103 8.51 -17.08 8.70
C ALA A 103 8.84 -18.58 8.79
N SER A 104 8.04 -19.44 8.15
CA SER A 104 8.29 -20.90 8.12
C SER A 104 9.63 -21.23 7.44
N LEU A 105 9.91 -20.62 6.26
CA LEU A 105 11.16 -20.86 5.54
C LEU A 105 12.39 -20.35 6.32
N ALA A 106 12.27 -19.20 6.99
CA ALA A 106 13.34 -18.65 7.81
C ALA A 106 13.62 -19.57 9.04
N ASN A 107 12.58 -20.03 9.74
CA ASN A 107 12.72 -20.89 10.91
C ASN A 107 13.28 -22.27 10.57
N ASN A 108 12.99 -22.79 9.38
CA ASN A 108 13.51 -24.08 8.91
C ASN A 108 14.88 -23.96 8.22
N ASN A 109 15.54 -22.80 8.25
CA ASN A 109 16.81 -22.52 7.58
C ASN A 109 16.82 -22.79 6.05
N GLN A 110 15.65 -22.76 5.40
CA GLN A 110 15.49 -22.97 3.95
C GLN A 110 15.76 -21.67 3.18
N MET A 111 16.98 -21.15 3.29
CA MET A 111 17.33 -19.82 2.76
C MET A 111 17.32 -19.72 1.23
N GLN A 112 17.53 -20.81 0.49
CA GLN A 112 17.42 -20.80 -0.98
C GLN A 112 15.97 -20.59 -1.41
N GLU A 113 15.03 -21.33 -0.80
CA GLU A 113 13.60 -21.17 -1.07
C GLU A 113 13.07 -19.80 -0.61
N PHE A 114 13.59 -19.31 0.54
CA PHE A 114 13.29 -18.00 1.06
C PHE A 114 13.66 -16.91 0.04
N LYS A 115 14.89 -16.92 -0.47
CA LYS A 115 15.35 -15.97 -1.49
C LYS A 115 14.55 -16.07 -2.78
N ALA A 116 14.29 -17.28 -3.27
CA ALA A 116 13.48 -17.49 -4.47
C ALA A 116 12.04 -16.96 -4.31
N LEU A 117 11.43 -17.12 -3.12
CA LEU A 117 10.13 -16.56 -2.81
C LEU A 117 10.19 -15.04 -2.73
N ALA A 118 11.24 -14.47 -2.12
CA ALA A 118 11.44 -13.03 -1.99
C ALA A 118 11.60 -12.37 -3.37
N ASP A 119 12.44 -12.93 -4.24
CA ASP A 119 12.66 -12.43 -5.61
C ASP A 119 11.35 -12.42 -6.41
N LYS A 120 10.58 -13.52 -6.35
CA LYS A 120 9.27 -13.59 -7.00
C LYS A 120 8.31 -12.55 -6.43
N SER A 121 8.25 -12.41 -5.10
CA SER A 121 7.31 -11.51 -4.44
C SER A 121 7.63 -10.04 -4.75
N ILE A 122 8.90 -9.65 -4.73
CA ILE A 122 9.33 -8.30 -5.10
C ILE A 122 9.04 -8.02 -6.58
N SER A 123 9.35 -8.96 -7.47
CA SER A 123 9.04 -8.80 -8.89
C SER A 123 7.54 -8.64 -9.12
N PHE A 124 6.72 -9.43 -8.43
CA PHE A 124 5.27 -9.31 -8.50
C PHE A 124 4.78 -7.93 -8.02
N ILE A 125 5.30 -7.44 -6.89
CA ILE A 125 4.98 -6.13 -6.34
C ILE A 125 5.36 -5.02 -7.34
N ILE A 126 6.54 -5.07 -7.94
CA ILE A 126 6.97 -4.12 -8.97
C ILE A 126 6.02 -4.19 -10.17
N GLY A 127 5.72 -5.41 -10.64
CA GLY A 127 4.86 -5.63 -11.80
C GLY A 127 3.42 -5.18 -11.60
N THR A 128 2.89 -5.20 -10.37
CA THR A 128 1.53 -4.74 -10.09
C THR A 128 1.47 -3.25 -9.73
N SER A 129 2.43 -2.74 -8.96
CA SER A 129 2.42 -1.35 -8.50
C SER A 129 2.73 -0.33 -9.61
N LEU A 130 3.61 -0.67 -10.55
CA LEU A 130 3.97 0.24 -11.64
C LEU A 130 2.79 0.62 -12.55
N PRO A 131 2.04 -0.33 -13.14
CA PRO A 131 0.89 0.03 -13.96
C PRO A 131 -0.23 0.71 -13.15
N LEU A 132 -0.40 0.37 -11.86
CA LEU A 132 -1.37 1.04 -11.00
C LEU A 132 -0.95 2.48 -10.69
N MET A 133 0.34 2.73 -10.44
CA MET A 133 0.89 4.07 -10.27
C MET A 133 0.64 4.93 -11.52
N VAL A 134 0.97 4.41 -12.70
CA VAL A 134 0.75 5.10 -13.98
C VAL A 134 -0.73 5.32 -14.23
N GLY A 135 -1.55 4.28 -14.03
CA GLY A 135 -3.00 4.38 -14.14
C GLY A 135 -3.57 5.48 -13.25
N MET A 136 -3.10 5.56 -11.99
CA MET A 136 -3.53 6.61 -11.07
C MET A 136 -3.16 8.02 -11.56
N ILE A 137 -1.97 8.22 -12.14
CA ILE A 137 -1.55 9.52 -12.68
C ILE A 137 -2.50 9.97 -13.80
N PHE A 138 -2.77 9.10 -14.77
CA PHE A 138 -3.60 9.45 -15.94
C PHE A 138 -5.09 9.50 -15.63
N MET A 139 -5.56 8.63 -14.71
CA MET A 139 -6.98 8.52 -14.35
C MET A 139 -7.38 9.42 -13.17
N ALA A 140 -6.46 10.21 -12.61
CA ALA A 140 -6.73 11.07 -11.46
C ALA A 140 -7.95 11.97 -11.64
N PRO A 141 -8.16 12.69 -12.78
CA PRO A 141 -9.35 13.51 -12.99
C PRO A 141 -10.63 12.70 -12.88
N SER A 142 -10.72 11.58 -13.62
CA SER A 142 -11.92 10.74 -13.64
C SER A 142 -12.19 10.08 -12.28
N LEU A 143 -11.15 9.63 -11.57
CA LEU A 143 -11.28 9.04 -10.23
C LEU A 143 -11.78 10.07 -9.20
N ILE A 144 -11.20 11.27 -9.19
CA ILE A 144 -11.65 12.34 -8.29
C ILE A 144 -13.08 12.74 -8.59
N PHE A 145 -13.44 12.95 -9.85
CA PHE A 145 -14.81 13.34 -10.22
C PHE A 145 -15.82 12.24 -9.92
N LEU A 146 -15.45 10.99 -10.12
CA LEU A 146 -16.31 9.83 -9.85
C LEU A 146 -16.60 9.65 -8.35
N PHE A 147 -15.58 9.77 -7.50
CA PHE A 147 -15.70 9.47 -6.06
C PHE A 147 -16.01 10.69 -5.20
N CYS A 148 -15.56 11.89 -5.60
CA CYS A 148 -15.62 13.09 -4.77
C CYS A 148 -16.43 14.23 -5.43
N GLY A 149 -16.63 14.18 -6.75
CA GLY A 149 -17.34 15.20 -7.51
C GLY A 149 -16.47 16.39 -7.95
N PRO A 150 -17.03 17.32 -8.78
CA PRO A 150 -16.27 18.40 -9.42
C PRO A 150 -15.66 19.41 -8.44
N LEU A 151 -16.24 19.59 -7.27
CA LEU A 151 -15.73 20.49 -6.23
C LEU A 151 -14.35 20.09 -5.71
N PHE A 152 -13.97 18.83 -5.89
CA PHE A 152 -12.67 18.27 -5.49
C PHE A 152 -11.61 18.33 -6.61
N ALA A 153 -11.84 19.06 -7.68
CA ALA A 153 -10.85 19.24 -8.75
C ALA A 153 -9.42 19.57 -8.26
N PRO A 154 -9.20 20.40 -7.20
CA PRO A 154 -7.86 20.63 -6.66
C PRO A 154 -7.17 19.37 -6.12
N SER A 155 -7.92 18.32 -5.77
CA SER A 155 -7.36 17.04 -5.32
C SER A 155 -6.66 16.24 -6.44
N ILE A 156 -6.93 16.56 -7.72
CA ILE A 156 -6.38 15.83 -8.87
C ILE A 156 -4.85 15.87 -8.85
N LEU A 157 -4.27 17.08 -8.80
CA LEU A 157 -2.81 17.24 -8.80
C LEU A 157 -2.17 16.61 -7.54
N ALA A 158 -2.81 16.77 -6.37
CA ALA A 158 -2.34 16.13 -5.15
C ALA A 158 -2.27 14.59 -5.31
N MET A 159 -3.31 13.98 -5.90
CA MET A 159 -3.36 12.56 -6.17
C MET A 159 -2.27 12.12 -7.17
N GLN A 160 -2.02 12.90 -8.22
CA GLN A 160 -0.94 12.65 -9.18
C GLN A 160 0.44 12.70 -8.51
N ILE A 161 0.69 13.70 -7.66
CA ILE A 161 1.94 13.84 -6.87
C ILE A 161 2.13 12.65 -5.92
N MET A 162 1.05 12.13 -5.34
CA MET A 162 1.09 11.00 -4.42
C MET A 162 1.13 9.63 -5.12
N SER A 163 0.92 9.54 -6.43
CA SER A 163 0.91 8.27 -7.17
C SER A 163 2.16 7.41 -6.96
N PRO A 164 3.41 7.93 -6.91
CA PRO A 164 4.61 7.13 -6.68
C PRO A 164 4.63 6.39 -5.33
N ILE A 165 3.83 6.84 -4.35
CA ILE A 165 3.70 6.19 -3.04
C ILE A 165 3.24 4.73 -3.20
N ILE A 166 2.43 4.42 -4.22
CA ILE A 166 1.98 3.04 -4.50
C ILE A 166 3.18 2.11 -4.67
N LEU A 167 4.17 2.53 -5.44
CA LEU A 167 5.40 1.75 -5.67
C LEU A 167 6.27 1.68 -4.41
N PHE A 168 6.50 2.82 -3.77
CA PHE A 168 7.40 2.91 -2.62
C PHE A 168 6.88 2.11 -1.43
N ILE A 169 5.62 2.32 -1.03
CA ILE A 169 5.01 1.59 0.09
C ILE A 169 4.86 0.09 -0.25
N ALA A 170 4.60 -0.26 -1.50
CA ALA A 170 4.52 -1.67 -1.90
C ALA A 170 5.87 -2.38 -1.74
N ILE A 171 6.97 -1.76 -2.19
CA ILE A 171 8.33 -2.30 -2.04
C ILE A 171 8.74 -2.33 -0.57
N SER A 172 8.64 -1.21 0.16
CA SER A 172 9.02 -1.13 1.57
C SER A 172 8.18 -2.06 2.44
N GLY A 173 6.89 -2.20 2.14
CA GLY A 173 6.00 -3.13 2.82
C GLY A 173 6.36 -4.60 2.59
N MET A 174 6.75 -5.00 1.38
CA MET A 174 7.21 -6.36 1.10
C MET A 174 8.59 -6.62 1.72
N LEU A 175 9.53 -5.71 1.54
CA LEU A 175 10.88 -5.85 2.09
C LEU A 175 10.86 -5.81 3.62
N GLY A 176 10.19 -4.83 4.22
CA GLY A 176 10.17 -4.61 5.67
C GLY A 176 9.31 -5.63 6.40
N MET A 177 7.99 -5.55 6.19
CA MET A 177 7.01 -6.28 7.00
C MET A 177 6.92 -7.78 6.69
N ARG A 178 7.51 -8.27 5.60
CA ARG A 178 7.46 -9.69 5.22
C ARG A 178 8.86 -10.32 5.21
N ILE A 179 9.82 -9.73 4.50
CA ILE A 179 11.15 -10.31 4.35
C ILE A 179 12.01 -10.03 5.60
N LEU A 180 12.24 -8.77 5.94
CA LEU A 180 13.11 -8.40 7.09
C LEU A 180 12.49 -8.81 8.42
N TYR A 181 11.17 -8.70 8.57
CA TYR A 181 10.48 -9.13 9.79
C TYR A 181 10.59 -10.65 10.01
N ALA A 182 10.44 -11.45 8.95
CA ALA A 182 10.62 -12.90 9.03
C ALA A 182 12.07 -13.31 9.38
N LEU A 183 13.05 -12.44 9.08
CA LEU A 183 14.47 -12.63 9.44
C LEU A 183 14.82 -12.08 10.84
N GLY A 184 13.86 -11.58 11.62
CA GLY A 184 14.09 -10.95 12.93
C GLY A 184 14.88 -9.63 12.83
N LYS A 185 14.68 -8.87 11.74
CA LYS A 185 15.35 -7.59 11.47
C LYS A 185 14.39 -6.41 11.51
N GLU A 186 13.38 -6.49 12.38
CA GLU A 186 12.36 -5.45 12.57
C GLU A 186 12.94 -4.07 12.93
N ASN A 187 14.11 -4.02 13.58
CA ASN A 187 14.77 -2.76 13.88
C ASN A 187 15.09 -1.94 12.63
N ILE A 188 15.42 -2.59 11.51
CA ILE A 188 15.67 -1.90 10.23
C ILE A 188 14.39 -1.20 9.77
N VAL A 189 13.24 -1.87 9.89
CA VAL A 189 11.93 -1.29 9.54
C VAL A 189 11.65 -0.08 10.41
N ILE A 190 11.86 -0.20 11.74
CA ILE A 190 11.66 0.88 12.70
C ILE A 190 12.53 2.09 12.35
N TYR A 191 13.85 1.89 12.16
CA TYR A 191 14.77 2.99 11.83
C TYR A 191 14.40 3.68 10.52
N SER A 192 14.08 2.90 9.47
CA SER A 192 13.66 3.46 8.19
C SER A 192 12.39 4.29 8.31
N THR A 193 11.40 3.80 9.06
CA THR A 193 10.14 4.51 9.29
C THR A 193 10.35 5.78 10.11
N VAL A 194 11.19 5.75 11.16
CA VAL A 194 11.50 6.93 11.96
C VAL A 194 12.20 8.01 11.12
N ILE A 195 13.16 7.63 10.28
CA ILE A 195 13.83 8.57 9.37
C ILE A 195 12.81 9.19 8.41
N GLY A 196 11.92 8.37 7.83
CA GLY A 196 10.84 8.87 6.98
C GLY A 196 9.90 9.82 7.69
N ALA A 197 9.52 9.52 8.94
CA ALA A 197 8.66 10.36 9.76
C ALA A 197 9.29 11.73 10.04
N VAL A 198 10.59 11.76 10.38
CA VAL A 198 11.33 13.02 10.61
C VAL A 198 11.40 13.84 9.32
N ILE A 199 11.73 13.21 8.20
CA ILE A 199 11.79 13.88 6.89
C ILE A 199 10.42 14.43 6.50
N ASN A 200 9.36 13.64 6.66
CA ASN A 200 7.98 14.05 6.39
C ASN A 200 7.60 15.29 7.22
N PHE A 201 7.84 15.24 8.54
CA PHE A 201 7.56 16.36 9.44
C PHE A 201 8.30 17.64 9.02
N LEU A 202 9.61 17.55 8.78
CA LEU A 202 10.40 18.69 8.36
C LEU A 202 9.94 19.27 7.03
N LEU A 203 9.69 18.41 6.03
CA LEU A 203 9.19 18.87 4.73
C LEU A 203 7.80 19.49 4.84
N ASN A 204 6.92 18.97 5.67
CA ASN A 204 5.60 19.55 5.92
C ASN A 204 5.71 20.96 6.53
N CYS A 205 6.62 21.19 7.47
CA CYS A 205 6.87 22.51 8.04
C CYS A 205 7.24 23.57 6.97
N PHE A 206 7.96 23.16 5.92
CA PHE A 206 8.39 24.06 4.85
C PHE A 206 7.41 24.13 3.68
N LEU A 207 6.81 22.99 3.28
CA LEU A 207 6.02 22.92 2.07
C LEU A 207 4.53 23.25 2.28
N ILE A 208 3.94 22.90 3.43
CA ILE A 208 2.54 23.22 3.71
C ILE A 208 2.27 24.72 3.72
N PRO A 209 3.09 25.58 4.34
CA PRO A 209 2.87 27.02 4.32
C PRO A 209 2.82 27.61 2.91
N SER A 210 3.61 27.10 1.97
CA SER A 210 3.72 27.65 0.62
C SER A 210 2.76 26.98 -0.38
N TYR A 211 2.61 25.65 -0.28
CA TYR A 211 1.92 24.83 -1.30
C TYR A 211 0.65 24.14 -0.79
N GLY A 212 0.28 24.33 0.50
CA GLY A 212 -0.92 23.73 1.09
C GLY A 212 -0.93 22.20 0.96
N HIS A 213 -2.05 21.64 0.48
CA HIS A 213 -2.25 20.21 0.33
C HIS A 213 -1.33 19.56 -0.72
N TYR A 214 -0.86 20.32 -1.72
CA TYR A 214 0.18 19.84 -2.65
C TYR A 214 1.51 19.64 -1.92
N GLY A 215 1.84 20.58 -1.02
CA GLY A 215 3.03 20.50 -0.18
C GLY A 215 3.03 19.26 0.70
N ALA A 216 1.90 18.94 1.34
CA ALA A 216 1.71 17.71 2.09
C ALA A 216 1.90 16.46 1.21
N GLY A 217 1.32 16.44 0.00
CA GLY A 217 1.49 15.35 -0.95
C GLY A 217 2.95 15.13 -1.39
N ILE A 218 3.70 16.22 -1.64
CA ILE A 218 5.12 16.16 -1.98
C ILE A 218 5.92 15.62 -0.79
N ALA A 219 5.67 16.14 0.42
CA ALA A 219 6.37 15.71 1.63
C ALA A 219 6.18 14.20 1.88
N THR A 220 4.95 13.71 1.77
CA THR A 220 4.64 12.29 1.94
C THR A 220 5.30 11.43 0.86
N SER A 221 5.28 11.86 -0.40
CA SER A 221 5.92 11.11 -1.50
C SER A 221 7.43 11.00 -1.32
N ILE A 222 8.09 12.08 -0.90
CA ILE A 222 9.53 12.08 -0.61
C ILE A 222 9.83 11.22 0.63
N ALA A 223 9.01 11.33 1.68
CA ALA A 223 9.22 10.55 2.89
C ALA A 223 9.11 9.04 2.62
N GLU A 224 8.10 8.57 1.88
CA GLU A 224 7.95 7.16 1.53
C GLU A 224 9.06 6.66 0.60
N PHE A 225 9.53 7.51 -0.31
CA PHE A 225 10.74 7.22 -1.09
C PHE A 225 11.96 7.02 -0.18
N MET A 226 12.17 7.91 0.79
CA MET A 226 13.29 7.82 1.73
C MET A 226 13.18 6.61 2.66
N VAL A 227 11.98 6.28 3.16
CA VAL A 227 11.73 5.03 3.91
C VAL A 227 12.19 3.82 3.08
N THR A 228 11.78 3.77 1.81
CA THR A 228 12.11 2.68 0.91
C THR A 228 13.61 2.58 0.66
N ILE A 229 14.28 3.69 0.35
CA ILE A 229 15.73 3.73 0.08
C ILE A 229 16.53 3.34 1.33
N VAL A 230 16.22 3.93 2.48
CA VAL A 230 16.90 3.60 3.75
C VAL A 230 16.73 2.12 4.09
N MET A 231 15.52 1.59 3.91
CA MET A 231 15.23 0.18 4.15
C MET A 231 16.00 -0.74 3.22
N ILE A 232 16.13 -0.39 1.94
CA ILE A 232 16.95 -1.12 0.97
C ILE A 232 18.42 -1.10 1.38
N ILE A 233 18.96 0.07 1.72
CA ILE A 233 20.38 0.23 2.10
C ILE A 233 20.70 -0.58 3.37
N LEU A 234 19.91 -0.41 4.43
CA LEU A 234 20.12 -1.11 5.70
C LEU A 234 19.82 -2.62 5.60
N GLY A 235 18.86 -2.99 4.75
CA GLY A 235 18.46 -4.37 4.50
C GLY A 235 19.37 -5.13 3.54
N TRP A 236 20.23 -4.44 2.78
CA TRP A 236 21.05 -5.02 1.71
C TRP A 236 21.85 -6.26 2.13
N LYS A 237 22.38 -6.25 3.34
CA LYS A 237 23.16 -7.37 3.92
C LYS A 237 22.34 -8.65 4.07
N TYR A 238 21.03 -8.54 4.25
CA TYR A 238 20.14 -9.67 4.51
C TYR A 238 19.41 -10.12 3.25
N TYR A 239 18.97 -9.16 2.44
CA TYR A 239 18.34 -9.41 1.16
C TYR A 239 18.58 -8.23 0.20
N SER A 240 19.11 -8.52 -0.98
CA SER A 240 19.36 -7.54 -2.04
C SER A 240 18.30 -7.65 -3.14
N ILE A 241 17.65 -6.53 -3.46
CA ILE A 241 16.63 -6.49 -4.52
C ILE A 241 17.31 -6.42 -5.89
N HIS A 242 16.92 -7.32 -6.78
CA HIS A 242 17.39 -7.33 -8.18
C HIS A 242 16.43 -6.54 -9.07
N PHE A 243 16.57 -5.20 -9.10
CA PHE A 243 15.67 -4.32 -9.86
C PHE A 243 15.70 -4.61 -11.37
N PHE A 244 16.84 -4.97 -11.95
CA PHE A 244 17.02 -5.21 -13.38
C PHE A 244 16.99 -6.69 -13.75
N SER A 245 16.23 -7.52 -13.05
CA SER A 245 15.97 -8.89 -13.48
C SER A 245 15.25 -8.91 -14.83
N LYS A 246 15.40 -9.99 -15.63
CA LYS A 246 14.68 -10.15 -16.92
C LYS A 246 13.16 -9.96 -16.76
N GLN A 247 12.62 -10.39 -15.63
CA GLN A 247 11.21 -10.27 -15.32
C GLN A 247 10.82 -8.81 -15.06
N ASN A 248 11.59 -8.09 -14.23
CA ASN A 248 11.31 -6.67 -13.92
C ASN A 248 11.46 -5.78 -15.17
N VAL A 249 12.44 -6.03 -16.03
CA VAL A 249 12.58 -5.34 -17.33
C VAL A 249 11.31 -5.51 -18.18
N THR A 250 10.70 -6.69 -18.16
CA THR A 250 9.43 -6.91 -18.86
C THR A 250 8.33 -6.01 -18.30
N TYR A 251 8.23 -5.84 -16.97
CA TYR A 251 7.26 -4.95 -16.34
C TYR A 251 7.51 -3.48 -16.66
N TYR A 252 8.77 -3.04 -16.71
CA TYR A 252 9.12 -1.67 -17.13
C TYR A 252 8.72 -1.41 -18.58
N LEU A 253 8.99 -2.33 -19.50
CA LEU A 253 8.60 -2.22 -20.90
C LEU A 253 7.07 -2.22 -21.06
N ALA A 254 6.38 -3.13 -20.38
CA ALA A 254 4.92 -3.19 -20.42
C ALA A 254 4.28 -1.91 -19.86
N THR A 255 4.81 -1.38 -18.76
CA THR A 255 4.33 -0.10 -18.19
C THR A 255 4.64 1.08 -19.11
N GLY A 256 5.82 1.11 -19.74
CA GLY A 256 6.16 2.11 -20.76
C GLY A 256 5.20 2.09 -21.95
N THR A 257 4.80 0.89 -22.41
CA THR A 257 3.78 0.75 -23.47
C THR A 257 2.41 1.27 -23.03
N ILE A 258 2.03 1.05 -21.74
CA ILE A 258 0.79 1.62 -21.18
C ILE A 258 0.85 3.14 -21.17
N ILE A 259 1.98 3.75 -20.79
CA ILE A 259 2.13 5.23 -20.84
C ILE A 259 1.88 5.75 -22.25
N LEU A 260 2.51 5.15 -23.26
CA LEU A 260 2.32 5.57 -24.66
C LEU A 260 0.88 5.39 -25.11
N LEU A 261 0.24 4.27 -24.74
CA LEU A 261 -1.16 4.03 -25.03
C LEU A 261 -2.08 5.09 -24.38
N LEU A 262 -1.88 5.40 -23.11
CA LEU A 262 -2.68 6.37 -22.38
C LEU A 262 -2.49 7.79 -22.93
N LEU A 263 -1.26 8.18 -23.30
CA LEU A 263 -0.99 9.45 -23.99
C LEU A 263 -1.72 9.52 -25.34
N PHE A 264 -1.70 8.44 -26.11
CA PHE A 264 -2.39 8.36 -27.38
C PHE A 264 -3.92 8.47 -27.21
N LEU A 265 -4.50 7.73 -26.26
CA LEU A 265 -5.93 7.80 -25.97
C LEU A 265 -6.35 9.18 -25.44
N LEU A 266 -5.51 9.79 -24.61
CA LEU A 266 -5.74 11.15 -24.08
C LEU A 266 -5.75 12.19 -25.22
N ALA A 267 -4.83 12.06 -26.18
CA ALA A 267 -4.77 12.94 -27.35
C ALA A 267 -5.98 12.78 -28.27
N LEU A 268 -6.57 11.58 -28.38
CA LEU A 268 -7.74 11.32 -29.22
C LEU A 268 -9.07 11.71 -28.58
N PHE A 269 -9.25 11.42 -27.29
CA PHE A 269 -10.56 11.49 -26.62
C PHE A 269 -10.62 12.54 -25.51
N GLY A 270 -9.49 13.22 -25.19
CA GLY A 270 -9.41 14.10 -24.02
C GLY A 270 -9.52 13.28 -22.71
N ASP A 271 -9.74 13.97 -21.58
CA ASP A 271 -9.81 13.41 -20.23
C ASP A 271 -11.22 12.96 -19.79
N GLY A 272 -12.12 12.73 -20.77
CA GLY A 272 -13.52 12.37 -20.52
C GLY A 272 -13.76 10.90 -20.12
N ASN A 273 -15.04 10.56 -19.90
CA ASN A 273 -15.45 9.21 -19.49
C ASN A 273 -15.03 8.11 -20.47
N LEU A 274 -14.99 8.42 -21.77
CA LEU A 274 -14.56 7.47 -22.81
C LEU A 274 -13.08 7.11 -22.64
N PHE A 275 -12.21 8.13 -22.41
CA PHE A 275 -10.81 7.93 -22.09
C PHE A 275 -10.64 7.05 -20.84
N PHE A 276 -11.41 7.31 -19.78
CA PHE A 276 -11.35 6.54 -18.54
C PHE A 276 -11.65 5.05 -18.76
N ILE A 277 -12.77 4.75 -19.44
CA ILE A 277 -13.19 3.37 -19.70
C ILE A 277 -12.21 2.65 -20.63
N LEU A 278 -11.91 3.26 -21.79
CA LEU A 278 -10.99 2.68 -22.76
C LEU A 278 -9.57 2.57 -22.19
N GLY A 279 -9.12 3.57 -21.43
CA GLY A 279 -7.81 3.59 -20.80
C GLY A 279 -7.62 2.42 -19.85
N ILE A 280 -8.59 2.12 -18.99
CA ILE A 280 -8.53 0.97 -18.09
C ILE A 280 -8.54 -0.34 -18.89
N LEU A 281 -9.54 -0.54 -19.76
CA LEU A 281 -9.71 -1.80 -20.48
C LEU A 281 -8.51 -2.11 -21.36
N MET A 282 -8.07 -1.14 -22.18
CA MET A 282 -6.95 -1.34 -23.08
C MET A 282 -5.61 -1.50 -22.34
N SER A 283 -5.40 -0.77 -21.24
CA SER A 283 -4.19 -0.95 -20.41
C SER A 283 -4.10 -2.35 -19.85
N VAL A 284 -5.21 -2.91 -19.33
CA VAL A 284 -5.25 -4.29 -18.82
C VAL A 284 -4.98 -5.29 -19.93
N ILE A 285 -5.64 -5.15 -21.10
CA ILE A 285 -5.44 -6.04 -22.23
C ILE A 285 -4.00 -6.01 -22.72
N VAL A 286 -3.45 -4.82 -22.95
CA VAL A 286 -2.06 -4.64 -23.43
C VAL A 286 -1.07 -5.20 -22.42
N TYR A 287 -1.26 -4.89 -21.12
CA TYR A 287 -0.39 -5.39 -20.07
C TYR A 287 -0.35 -6.91 -20.03
N ILE A 288 -1.52 -7.56 -19.96
CA ILE A 288 -1.62 -9.03 -19.94
C ILE A 288 -1.06 -9.64 -21.22
N SER A 289 -1.32 -9.03 -22.38
CA SER A 289 -0.81 -9.52 -23.68
C SER A 289 0.73 -9.50 -23.74
N ILE A 290 1.37 -8.44 -23.27
CA ILE A 290 2.83 -8.34 -23.22
C ILE A 290 3.40 -9.39 -22.26
N LEU A 291 2.81 -9.54 -21.07
CA LEU A 291 3.26 -10.54 -20.09
C LEU A 291 3.08 -11.98 -20.64
N TYR A 292 1.98 -12.25 -21.34
CA TYR A 292 1.75 -13.53 -21.97
C TYR A 292 2.77 -13.84 -23.07
N TRP A 293 3.03 -12.86 -23.93
CA TRP A 293 4.02 -12.98 -25.02
C TRP A 293 5.45 -13.18 -24.49
N ARG A 294 5.80 -12.49 -23.40
CA ARG A 294 7.09 -12.59 -22.72
C ARG A 294 7.20 -13.83 -21.82
N LYS A 295 6.17 -14.67 -21.77
CA LYS A 295 6.08 -15.89 -20.95
C LYS A 295 6.35 -15.60 -19.47
N ASP A 296 5.69 -14.57 -18.94
CA ASP A 296 5.81 -14.20 -17.54
C ASP A 296 5.41 -15.34 -16.61
N VAL A 297 6.17 -15.52 -15.53
CA VAL A 297 6.00 -16.64 -14.58
C VAL A 297 4.63 -16.63 -13.93
N PHE A 298 4.09 -15.45 -13.58
CA PHE A 298 2.78 -15.35 -12.93
C PHE A 298 1.63 -15.68 -13.88
N ILE A 299 1.70 -15.21 -15.13
CA ILE A 299 0.68 -15.52 -16.14
C ILE A 299 0.66 -17.03 -16.43
N ILE A 300 1.83 -17.65 -16.53
CA ILE A 300 1.93 -19.11 -16.75
C ILE A 300 1.35 -19.87 -15.55
N GLN A 301 1.68 -19.46 -14.33
CA GLN A 301 1.15 -20.09 -13.10
C GLN A 301 -0.37 -19.92 -13.00
N MET A 302 -0.91 -18.72 -13.26
CA MET A 302 -2.36 -18.48 -13.30
C MET A 302 -3.07 -19.38 -14.34
N LYS A 303 -2.51 -19.48 -15.54
CA LYS A 303 -3.04 -20.36 -16.59
C LYS A 303 -3.11 -21.83 -16.12
N THR A 304 -2.03 -22.32 -15.50
CA THR A 304 -1.98 -23.69 -14.98
C THR A 304 -3.00 -23.93 -13.87
N LEU A 305 -3.17 -22.98 -12.96
CA LEU A 305 -4.17 -23.06 -11.88
C LEU A 305 -5.60 -23.03 -12.41
N LEU A 306 -5.90 -22.19 -13.41
CA LEU A 306 -7.21 -22.09 -14.02
C LEU A 306 -7.56 -23.39 -14.79
N ILE A 307 -6.63 -23.92 -15.56
CA ILE A 307 -6.82 -25.19 -16.28
C ILE A 307 -7.10 -26.33 -15.29
N ASN A 308 -6.27 -26.46 -14.25
CA ASN A 308 -6.43 -27.51 -13.23
C ASN A 308 -7.73 -27.39 -12.41
N LYS A 309 -8.35 -26.21 -12.34
CA LYS A 309 -9.61 -25.96 -11.62
C LYS A 309 -10.85 -26.19 -12.51
N ILE A 310 -10.72 -26.06 -13.81
CA ILE A 310 -11.79 -26.28 -14.78
C ILE A 310 -11.93 -27.78 -15.10
N TRP A 311 -10.84 -28.55 -14.95
CA TRP A 311 -10.82 -30.00 -15.24
C TRP A 311 -10.92 -30.88 -13.97
N LYS A 312 -11.28 -30.30 -12.83
CA LYS A 312 -11.74 -31.00 -11.63
C LYS A 312 -13.19 -30.63 -11.33
#